data_11d13483756826459bd2e284f986ac97
#
_entry.id   11d13483756826459bd2e284f986ac97
#
_cell.length_a   1.000
_cell.length_b   1.000
_cell.length_c   1.000
_cell.angle_alpha   90.00
_cell.angle_beta   90.00
_cell.angle_gamma   90.00
#
_symmetry.space_group_name_H-M   'P 1'
#
loop_
_entity.id
_entity.type
_entity.pdbx_description
1 polymer ?
#
loop_
_entity_poly.entity_id
_entity_poly.type
_entity_poly.pdbx_seq_one_letter_code
_entity_poly.pdbx_strand_id
1 'polypeptide(L)'
;EIWSANQEEFIFLFKVDHLNDELFEKCKNYAHEEGLKMAHIGSGHMYTYISPVFICNSVTESARKKLEKCRVYKSFKFSFHGWMELHTAFLHIRDNAFYFNYAGRCMEKNLKNVLKEFTEKGA
;
A
#
# COMPACT_ATOMS: atom_id res chain seq x y z
N GLU A 1 16.22 -25.34 9.42
CA GLU A 1 15.69 -24.90 9.64
C GLU A 1 15.10 -24.56 9.69
N ILE A 2 15.19 -24.52 9.75
CA ILE A 2 14.54 -24.38 9.95
C ILE A 2 13.48 -23.72 10.23
N TRP A 3 13.38 -22.99 10.60
CA TRP A 3 12.21 -22.21 10.48
C TRP A 3 12.50 -20.95 9.70
N SER A 4 11.63 -20.64 8.81
CA SER A 4 11.71 -19.37 8.12
C SER A 4 10.36 -18.70 8.28
N ALA A 5 10.37 -17.49 8.78
CA ALA A 5 9.15 -16.70 8.85
C ALA A 5 8.81 -16.20 7.47
N ASN A 6 7.56 -16.37 7.03
CA ASN A 6 7.10 -15.81 5.77
C ASN A 6 6.81 -14.34 5.94
N GLN A 7 7.55 -13.54 5.20
CA GLN A 7 7.35 -12.10 5.11
C GLN A 7 6.90 -11.81 3.69
N GLU A 8 5.69 -11.31 3.54
CA GLU A 8 5.08 -11.10 2.24
C GLU A 8 4.71 -9.64 2.04
N GLU A 9 4.85 -9.18 0.80
CA GLU A 9 4.53 -7.81 0.45
C GLU A 9 3.89 -7.80 -0.93
N PHE A 10 2.68 -7.26 -1.02
CA PHE A 10 1.93 -7.18 -2.27
C PHE A 10 1.62 -5.71 -2.57
N ILE A 11 2.14 -5.22 -3.68
CA ILE A 11 1.93 -3.84 -4.10
C ILE A 11 0.91 -3.83 -5.24
N PHE A 12 -0.16 -3.05 -5.07
CA PHE A 12 -1.20 -2.86 -6.06
C PHE A 12 -1.09 -1.43 -6.59
N LEU A 13 -0.71 -1.29 -7.86
CA LEU A 13 -0.58 0.02 -8.48
C LEU A 13 -1.89 0.39 -9.17
N PHE A 14 -2.44 1.54 -8.78
CA PHE A 14 -3.65 2.07 -9.39
C PHE A 14 -3.30 3.41 -10.06
N LYS A 15 -3.36 3.42 -11.37
CA LYS A 15 -3.20 4.66 -12.13
C LYS A 15 -4.57 5.25 -12.37
N VAL A 16 -4.85 6.39 -11.78
CA VAL A 16 -6.14 7.05 -11.80
C VAL A 16 -5.94 8.52 -12.14
N ASP A 17 -6.77 9.07 -13.01
CA ASP A 17 -6.65 10.48 -13.34
C ASP A 17 -7.03 11.35 -12.15
N HIS A 18 -8.17 11.08 -11.55
CA HIS A 18 -8.68 11.83 -10.39
C HIS A 18 -9.16 10.88 -9.30
N LEU A 19 -8.60 10.99 -8.12
CA LEU A 19 -8.96 10.13 -6.99
C LEU A 19 -9.97 10.84 -6.09
N ASN A 20 -11.12 10.21 -5.88
CA ASN A 20 -12.14 10.66 -4.94
C ASN A 20 -12.38 9.58 -3.89
N ASP A 21 -13.24 9.88 -2.91
CA ASP A 21 -13.52 9.00 -1.78
C ASP A 21 -14.02 7.63 -2.24
N GLU A 22 -14.97 7.62 -3.15
CA GLU A 22 -15.59 6.38 -3.63
C GLU A 22 -14.56 5.49 -4.32
N LEU A 23 -13.76 6.08 -5.20
CA LEU A 23 -12.74 5.33 -5.92
C LEU A 23 -11.64 4.83 -4.99
N PHE A 24 -11.25 5.66 -4.02
CA PHE A 24 -10.26 5.25 -3.02
C PHE A 24 -10.75 4.02 -2.25
N GLU A 25 -11.98 4.06 -1.74
CA GLU A 25 -12.54 2.94 -0.99
C GLU A 25 -12.62 1.68 -1.84
N LYS A 26 -13.06 1.81 -3.08
CA LYS A 26 -13.17 0.69 -4.02
C LYS A 26 -11.82 0.04 -4.27
N CYS A 27 -10.81 0.83 -4.58
CA CYS A 27 -9.46 0.31 -4.87
C CYS A 27 -8.80 -0.26 -3.61
N LYS A 28 -8.97 0.40 -2.47
CA LYS A 28 -8.45 -0.07 -1.21
C LYS A 28 -9.04 -1.44 -0.86
N ASN A 29 -10.33 -1.58 -0.98
CA ASN A 29 -11.01 -2.83 -0.67
C ASN A 29 -10.60 -3.95 -1.63
N TYR A 30 -10.46 -3.62 -2.91
CA TYR A 30 -9.98 -4.59 -3.89
C TYR A 30 -8.59 -5.11 -3.53
N ALA A 31 -7.65 -4.19 -3.22
CA ALA A 31 -6.29 -4.57 -2.84
C ALA A 31 -6.29 -5.41 -1.57
N HIS A 32 -7.07 -5.02 -0.59
CA HIS A 32 -7.18 -5.74 0.68
C HIS A 32 -7.67 -7.17 0.45
N GLU A 33 -8.75 -7.33 -0.29
CA GLU A 33 -9.33 -8.66 -0.54
C GLU A 33 -8.40 -9.53 -1.39
N GLU A 34 -7.87 -9.00 -2.47
CA GLU A 34 -7.00 -9.77 -3.35
C GLU A 34 -5.66 -10.07 -2.70
N GLY A 35 -5.14 -9.12 -1.93
CA GLY A 35 -3.91 -9.33 -1.18
C GLY A 35 -4.04 -10.45 -0.16
N LEU A 36 -5.16 -10.49 0.55
CA LEU A 36 -5.40 -11.56 1.52
C LEU A 36 -5.54 -12.93 0.86
N LYS A 37 -6.12 -12.98 -0.34
CA LYS A 37 -6.21 -14.24 -1.09
C LYS A 37 -4.85 -14.77 -1.50
N MET A 38 -3.90 -13.88 -1.79
CA MET A 38 -2.55 -14.26 -2.20
C MET A 38 -1.66 -14.60 -1.02
N ALA A 39 -1.99 -14.14 0.17
CA ALA A 39 -1.16 -14.31 1.35
C ALA A 39 -1.13 -15.78 1.82
N HIS A 40 0.02 -16.21 2.27
CA HIS A 40 0.22 -17.57 2.81
C HIS A 40 0.12 -17.52 4.33
N ILE A 41 -1.11 -17.33 4.83
CA ILE A 41 -1.37 -17.23 6.25
C ILE A 41 -1.41 -18.61 6.87
N GLY A 42 -0.71 -18.77 7.99
CA GLY A 42 -0.66 -20.05 8.70
C GLY A 42 0.60 -20.13 9.54
N SER A 43 0.92 -21.35 9.94
CA SER A 43 2.14 -21.59 10.72
C SER A 43 3.36 -21.15 9.93
N GLY A 44 4.23 -20.39 10.55
CA GLY A 44 5.42 -19.85 9.90
C GLY A 44 5.23 -18.49 9.26
N HIS A 45 3.98 -18.03 9.09
CA HIS A 45 3.70 -16.69 8.57
C HIS A 45 4.04 -15.65 9.63
N MET A 46 4.79 -14.62 9.27
CA MET A 46 5.13 -13.53 10.17
C MET A 46 4.27 -12.30 9.88
N TYR A 47 4.32 -11.79 8.66
CA TYR A 47 3.48 -10.65 8.30
C TYR A 47 3.21 -10.61 6.80
N THR A 48 2.15 -9.90 6.45
CA THR A 48 1.80 -9.54 5.08
C THR A 48 1.53 -8.05 5.03
N TYR A 49 2.26 -7.34 4.17
CA TYR A 49 1.98 -5.94 3.87
C TYR A 49 1.25 -5.87 2.55
N ILE A 50 0.11 -5.23 2.55
CA ILE A 50 -0.67 -4.98 1.34
C ILE A 50 -0.62 -3.49 1.07
N SER A 51 -0.10 -3.10 -0.08
CA SER A 51 0.21 -1.71 -0.37
C SER A 51 -0.52 -1.22 -1.61
N PRO A 52 -1.73 -0.65 -1.46
CA PRO A 52 -2.37 0.06 -2.57
C PRO A 52 -1.65 1.38 -2.79
N VAL A 53 -1.04 1.52 -3.95
CA VAL A 53 -0.29 2.71 -4.34
C VAL A 53 -1.02 3.38 -5.49
N PHE A 54 -1.41 4.63 -5.29
CA PHE A 54 -2.17 5.41 -6.26
C PHE A 54 -1.25 6.39 -6.98
N ILE A 55 -1.30 6.37 -8.31
CA ILE A 55 -0.57 7.32 -9.15
C ILE A 55 -1.61 8.16 -9.87
N CYS A 56 -1.74 9.42 -9.50
CA CYS A 56 -2.84 10.25 -9.93
C CYS A 56 -2.40 11.65 -10.34
N ASN A 57 -3.21 12.28 -11.18
CA ASN A 57 -3.01 13.68 -11.56
C ASN A 57 -3.67 14.63 -10.56
N SER A 58 -4.72 14.19 -9.89
CA SER A 58 -5.41 14.99 -8.88
C SER A 58 -6.12 14.10 -7.86
N VAL A 59 -6.44 14.70 -6.71
CA VAL A 59 -7.11 14.00 -5.60
C VAL A 59 -7.99 15.00 -4.86
N THR A 60 -9.15 14.56 -4.40
CA THR A 60 -9.97 15.41 -3.52
C THR A 60 -9.29 15.48 -2.15
N GLU A 61 -9.51 16.57 -1.43
CA GLU A 61 -8.96 16.70 -0.09
C GLU A 61 -9.49 15.61 0.83
N SER A 62 -10.76 15.27 0.69
CA SER A 62 -11.39 14.22 1.48
C SER A 62 -10.73 12.85 1.23
N ALA A 63 -10.47 12.51 -0.03
CA ALA A 63 -9.81 11.26 -0.36
C ALA A 63 -8.37 11.22 0.15
N ARG A 64 -7.66 12.35 0.04
CA ARG A 64 -6.30 12.45 0.58
C ARG A 64 -6.28 12.20 2.08
N LYS A 65 -7.22 12.82 2.80
CA LYS A 65 -7.32 12.61 4.25
C LYS A 65 -7.65 11.17 4.59
N LYS A 66 -8.56 10.55 3.85
CA LYS A 66 -8.90 9.13 4.06
C LYS A 66 -7.70 8.23 3.83
N LEU A 67 -6.93 8.52 2.80
CA LEU A 67 -5.72 7.75 2.51
C LEU A 67 -4.71 7.89 3.64
N GLU A 68 -4.46 9.10 4.09
CA GLU A 68 -3.49 9.39 5.15
C GLU A 68 -3.92 8.81 6.50
N LYS A 69 -5.22 8.76 6.77
CA LYS A 69 -5.77 8.25 8.02
C LYS A 69 -6.11 6.76 7.96
N CYS A 70 -5.96 6.15 6.79
CA CYS A 70 -6.30 4.74 6.63
C CYS A 70 -5.46 3.89 7.56
N ARG A 71 -6.12 2.98 8.26
CA ARG A 71 -5.44 2.07 9.17
C ARG A 71 -6.19 0.74 9.18
N VAL A 72 -5.59 -0.24 8.57
CA VAL A 72 -6.14 -1.60 8.53
C VAL A 72 -5.06 -2.54 9.01
N TYR A 73 -5.34 -3.22 10.09
CA TYR A 73 -4.43 -4.18 10.71
C TYR A 73 -5.25 -5.39 11.12
N LYS A 74 -4.70 -6.56 10.93
CA LYS A 74 -5.35 -7.79 11.35
C LYS A 74 -4.30 -8.79 11.83
N SER A 75 -4.49 -9.34 13.03
CA SER A 75 -3.69 -10.46 13.50
C SER A 75 -4.45 -11.76 13.25
N PHE A 76 -3.72 -12.84 13.09
CA PHE A 76 -4.28 -14.15 12.80
C PHE A 76 -3.98 -15.11 13.94
N LYS A 77 -5.01 -15.78 14.45
CA LYS A 77 -4.90 -16.68 15.59
C LYS A 77 -4.11 -16.06 16.75
N PHE A 78 -4.55 -14.90 17.22
CA PHE A 78 -3.89 -14.16 18.31
C PHE A 78 -2.41 -13.94 18.03
N SER A 79 -2.07 -13.66 16.77
CA SER A 79 -0.71 -13.44 16.27
C SER A 79 0.16 -14.70 16.15
N PHE A 80 -0.35 -15.88 16.45
CA PHE A 80 0.39 -17.12 16.20
C PHE A 80 0.65 -17.35 14.73
N HIS A 81 -0.26 -16.86 13.85
CA HIS A 81 -0.08 -16.92 12.40
C HIS A 81 0.28 -15.55 11.82
N GLY A 82 0.85 -14.66 12.65
CA GLY A 82 1.32 -13.36 12.21
C GLY A 82 0.23 -12.33 12.06
N TRP A 83 0.51 -11.32 11.25
CA TRP A 83 -0.41 -10.20 11.06
C TRP A 83 -0.36 -9.66 9.64
N MET A 84 -1.34 -8.82 9.31
CA MET A 84 -1.41 -8.09 8.06
C MET A 84 -1.57 -6.60 8.35
N GLU A 85 -0.97 -5.77 7.52
CA GLU A 85 -1.11 -4.32 7.64
C GLU A 85 -1.21 -3.70 6.26
N LEU A 86 -2.08 -2.70 6.13
CA LEU A 86 -2.28 -1.99 4.87
C LEU A 86 -1.43 -0.72 4.85
N HIS A 87 -0.60 -0.60 3.81
CA HIS A 87 0.27 0.55 3.59
C HIS A 87 -0.23 1.32 2.38
N THR A 88 -0.84 2.48 2.60
CA THR A 88 -1.37 3.28 1.48
C THR A 88 -0.37 4.35 1.07
N ALA A 89 -0.30 4.59 -0.21
CA ALA A 89 0.57 5.62 -0.78
C ALA A 89 -0.13 6.29 -1.96
N PHE A 90 0.13 7.58 -2.12
CA PHE A 90 -0.39 8.37 -3.23
C PHE A 90 0.73 9.22 -3.81
N LEU A 91 0.90 9.14 -5.12
CA LEU A 91 1.84 9.99 -5.84
C LEU A 91 1.04 10.96 -6.72
N HIS A 92 1.19 12.24 -6.43
CA HIS A 92 0.65 13.31 -7.27
C HIS A 92 1.71 13.65 -8.31
N ILE A 93 1.50 13.22 -9.54
CA ILE A 93 2.54 13.29 -10.59
C ILE A 93 2.97 14.73 -10.87
N ARG A 94 2.01 15.62 -11.04
CA ARG A 94 2.30 17.02 -11.40
C ARG A 94 3.11 17.76 -10.36
N ASP A 95 2.76 17.58 -9.11
CA ASP A 95 3.41 18.29 -8.00
C ASP A 95 4.58 17.53 -7.41
N ASN A 96 4.83 16.32 -7.90
CA ASN A 96 5.89 15.45 -7.38
C ASN A 96 5.76 15.29 -5.86
N ALA A 97 4.51 15.17 -5.38
CA ALA A 97 4.19 15.06 -3.96
C ALA A 97 3.71 13.66 -3.63
N PHE A 98 4.15 13.17 -2.47
CA PHE A 98 3.77 11.87 -1.96
C PHE A 98 2.97 12.02 -0.69
N TYR A 99 1.95 11.18 -0.54
CA TYR A 99 1.15 11.10 0.67
C TYR A 99 1.07 9.64 1.11
N PHE A 100 1.12 9.40 2.41
CA PHE A 100 1.15 8.04 2.96
C PHE A 100 0.26 7.97 4.18
N ASN A 101 -0.31 6.78 4.46
CA ASN A 101 -0.82 6.54 5.79
C ASN A 101 0.38 6.34 6.72
N TYR A 102 0.13 6.26 8.02
CA TYR A 102 1.22 6.12 8.98
C TYR A 102 2.09 4.89 8.68
N ALA A 103 1.44 3.74 8.48
CA ALA A 103 2.16 2.50 8.20
C ALA A 103 2.90 2.51 6.85
N GLY A 104 2.37 3.24 5.87
CA GLY A 104 2.96 3.31 4.53
C GLY A 104 4.17 4.22 4.40
N ARG A 105 4.49 5.00 5.43
CA ARG A 105 5.64 5.91 5.40
C ARG A 105 6.96 5.21 5.13
N CYS A 106 7.05 3.94 5.48
CA CYS A 106 8.26 3.16 5.22
C CYS A 106 8.58 3.01 3.73
N MET A 107 7.59 3.23 2.85
CA MET A 107 7.79 3.15 1.41
C MET A 107 8.34 4.43 0.79
N GLU A 108 8.34 5.53 1.52
CA GLU A 108 8.64 6.85 0.96
C GLU A 108 9.97 6.91 0.23
N LYS A 109 11.01 6.46 0.88
CA LYS A 109 12.36 6.50 0.30
C LYS A 109 12.44 5.68 -0.99
N ASN A 110 11.92 4.46 -0.96
CA ASN A 110 11.97 3.57 -2.11
C ASN A 110 11.15 4.12 -3.28
N LEU A 111 9.96 4.64 -3.01
CA LEU A 111 9.11 5.20 -4.05
C LEU A 111 9.73 6.44 -4.67
N LYS A 112 10.34 7.30 -3.87
CA LYS A 112 11.04 8.47 -4.37
C LYS A 112 12.24 8.09 -5.24
N ASN A 113 12.98 7.07 -4.84
CA ASN A 113 14.12 6.58 -5.62
C ASN A 113 13.67 6.00 -6.97
N VAL A 114 12.60 5.20 -6.95
CA VAL A 114 12.06 4.62 -8.19
C VAL A 114 11.58 5.71 -9.13
N LEU A 115 10.88 6.71 -8.60
CA LEU A 115 10.42 7.83 -9.43
C LEU A 115 11.58 8.61 -10.03
N LYS A 116 12.62 8.83 -9.24
CA LYS A 116 13.82 9.54 -9.71
C LYS A 116 14.50 8.80 -10.86
N GLU A 117 14.69 7.49 -10.71
CA GLU A 117 15.27 6.66 -11.77
C GLU A 117 14.42 6.70 -13.03
N PHE A 118 13.12 6.58 -12.87
CA PHE A 118 12.19 6.59 -13.98
C PHE A 118 12.25 7.93 -14.73
N THR A 119 12.30 9.03 -13.99
CA THR A 119 12.37 10.36 -14.57
C THR A 119 13.68 10.57 -15.34
N GLU A 120 14.80 10.14 -14.77
CA GLU A 120 16.11 10.27 -15.41
C GLU A 120 16.21 9.44 -16.68
N LYS A 121 15.67 8.23 -16.68
CA LYS A 121 15.73 7.32 -17.82
C LYS A 121 14.68 7.62 -18.87
N GLY A 122 13.55 8.18 -18.46
CA GLY A 122 12.43 8.47 -19.36
C GLY A 122 12.49 9.83 -20.03
N ALA A 123 13.48 10.61 -19.68
CA ALA A 123 13.63 11.98 -20.19
C ALA A 123 14.02 12.01 -21.67
#